data_0a9371e083b708df8ec08e2d4de275e0
#
_entry.id   0a9371e083b708df8ec08e2d4de275e0
#
_cell.length_a   1.000
_cell.length_b   1.000
_cell.length_c   1.000
_cell.angle_alpha   90.00
_cell.angle_beta   90.00
_cell.angle_gamma   90.00
#
_symmetry.space_group_name_H-M   'P 1'
#
loop_
_entity.id
_entity.type
_entity.pdbx_description
1 polymer ?
#
loop_
_entity_poly.entity_id
_entity_poly.type
_entity_poly.pdbx_seq_one_letter_code
_entity_poly.pdbx_strand_id
1 'polypeptide(L)'
;MKIRNLDLTDHPLNAEHLALGLPPVERELTRAAAHPVLRMALWSVLLLMGGVIAWLTTRLSQQHDGWALVTAVLHSEAFWWAVLVGLVAQAVDGALGMAYGITSTSFLMATGSSPAVASASVHIAEVFTTGVSGVAHLRLGNVSRQLFLRLLLPGIVGATAGAWLVSSVDAAVIKPVVAAYLLLMGLFVLSKAFRARRAARGAPRHVAKLGLAGGFVDAVGGGGWGPVVTTTLVGTGHDPRLTIGSVNLAEFFLTFVSAGVFTVLVPETPWPTVAGLVVGGLFAAPLAALMTARLDTRVLLVLVGAVIVAISSFNLWRALV
;
A
#
# COMPACT_ATOMS: atom_id res chain seq x y z
N MET A 1 14.53 12.43 18.13
CA MET A 1 15.45 13.36 17.46
C MET A 1 14.64 14.60 17.09
N LYS A 2 14.80 15.73 17.76
CA LYS A 2 14.18 17.00 17.38
C LYS A 2 14.91 17.49 16.14
N ILE A 3 14.27 17.44 14.96
CA ILE A 3 14.73 18.19 13.81
C ILE A 3 14.40 19.67 14.14
N ARG A 4 15.31 20.30 14.87
CA ARG A 4 15.28 21.72 15.14
C ARG A 4 16.14 22.37 14.07
N ASN A 5 15.53 23.29 13.35
CA ASN A 5 16.18 24.26 12.47
C ASN A 5 16.87 23.68 11.22
N LEU A 6 16.11 22.98 10.35
CA LEU A 6 16.40 23.14 8.94
C LEU A 6 15.91 24.53 8.56
N ASP A 7 16.83 25.46 8.36
CA ASP A 7 16.54 26.73 7.71
C ASP A 7 16.20 26.40 6.25
N LEU A 8 14.92 26.42 5.93
CA LEU A 8 14.40 26.11 4.60
C LEU A 8 14.19 27.39 3.79
N THR A 9 14.63 28.55 4.28
CA THR A 9 14.48 29.82 3.59
C THR A 9 15.15 29.82 2.22
N ASP A 10 16.27 29.12 2.07
CA ASP A 10 17.01 28.97 0.81
C ASP A 10 16.74 27.64 0.07
N HIS A 11 15.65 26.94 0.40
CA HIS A 11 15.34 25.68 -0.26
C HIS A 11 15.02 25.90 -1.75
N PRO A 12 15.66 25.16 -2.70
CA PRO A 12 15.50 25.39 -4.14
C PRO A 12 14.04 25.30 -4.62
N LEU A 13 13.18 24.52 -3.92
CA LEU A 13 11.75 24.46 -4.20
C LEU A 13 11.00 25.75 -3.84
N ASN A 14 11.54 26.64 -3.03
CA ASN A 14 10.87 27.91 -2.71
C ASN A 14 10.79 28.85 -3.92
N ALA A 15 11.78 28.81 -4.82
CA ALA A 15 11.74 29.57 -6.07
C ALA A 15 10.65 29.04 -7.01
N GLU A 16 10.47 27.72 -7.07
CA GLU A 16 9.41 27.08 -7.85
C GLU A 16 8.02 27.33 -7.23
N HIS A 17 7.91 27.27 -5.89
CA HIS A 17 6.69 27.61 -5.16
C HIS A 17 6.29 29.06 -5.37
N LEU A 18 7.25 29.98 -5.36
CA LEU A 18 7.00 31.40 -5.61
C LEU A 18 6.49 31.64 -7.04
N ALA A 19 7.08 30.97 -8.03
CA ALA A 19 6.66 31.04 -9.43
C ALA A 19 5.24 30.48 -9.66
N LEU A 20 4.80 29.54 -8.81
CA LEU A 20 3.48 28.90 -8.85
C LEU A 20 2.46 29.56 -7.92
N GLY A 21 2.84 30.63 -7.20
CA GLY A 21 1.99 31.29 -6.21
C GLY A 21 1.71 30.43 -4.97
N LEU A 22 2.55 29.43 -4.70
CA LEU A 22 2.44 28.53 -3.55
C LEU A 22 3.20 29.12 -2.34
N PRO A 23 2.76 28.82 -1.11
CA PRO A 23 3.48 29.25 0.08
C PRO A 23 4.85 28.57 0.18
N PRO A 24 5.86 29.19 0.82
CA PRO A 24 7.16 28.58 1.06
C PRO A 24 7.04 27.22 1.75
N VAL A 25 7.91 26.28 1.40
CA VAL A 25 7.94 24.88 1.92
C VAL A 25 7.86 24.83 3.44
N GLU A 26 8.50 25.74 4.13
CA GLU A 26 8.49 25.83 5.61
C GLU A 26 7.10 26.11 6.21
N ARG A 27 6.28 26.92 5.54
CA ARG A 27 4.91 27.23 6.00
C ARG A 27 3.94 26.08 5.77
N GLU A 28 4.15 25.24 4.77
CA GLU A 28 3.32 24.05 4.54
C GLU A 28 3.61 22.94 5.57
N LEU A 29 4.89 22.70 5.88
CA LEU A 29 5.29 21.70 6.87
C LEU A 29 4.73 21.99 8.26
N THR A 30 4.75 23.24 8.69
CA THR A 30 4.20 23.67 9.99
C THR A 30 2.68 23.63 10.04
N ARG A 31 1.99 23.92 8.96
CA ARG A 31 0.51 23.90 8.90
C ARG A 31 -0.09 22.50 8.89
N ALA A 32 0.51 21.56 8.14
CA ALA A 32 0.02 20.19 8.07
C ALA A 32 0.12 19.48 9.44
N ALA A 33 1.25 19.60 10.13
CA ALA A 33 1.45 18.98 11.45
C ALA A 33 0.59 19.62 12.57
N ALA A 34 0.13 20.84 12.40
CA ALA A 34 -0.67 21.57 13.39
C ALA A 34 -2.19 21.28 13.30
N HIS A 35 -2.67 20.69 12.19
CA HIS A 35 -4.10 20.51 11.98
C HIS A 35 -4.68 19.39 12.90
N PRO A 36 -5.77 19.66 13.68
CA PRO A 36 -6.28 18.69 14.67
C PRO A 36 -6.67 17.35 14.04
N VAL A 37 -7.29 17.33 12.86
CA VAL A 37 -7.68 16.11 12.15
C VAL A 37 -6.46 15.26 11.78
N LEU A 38 -5.37 15.87 11.30
CA LEU A 38 -4.15 15.13 10.94
C LEU A 38 -3.40 14.63 12.19
N ARG A 39 -3.48 15.37 13.31
CA ARG A 39 -2.98 14.88 14.60
C ARG A 39 -3.80 13.70 15.12
N MET A 40 -5.14 13.77 14.99
CA MET A 40 -5.99 12.63 15.33
C MET A 40 -5.66 11.42 14.47
N ALA A 41 -5.51 11.58 13.17
CA ALA A 41 -5.09 10.49 12.29
C ALA A 41 -3.73 9.89 12.71
N LEU A 42 -2.74 10.72 13.04
CA LEU A 42 -1.44 10.24 13.56
C LEU A 42 -1.60 9.40 14.82
N TRP A 43 -2.35 9.90 15.81
CA TRP A 43 -2.56 9.15 17.06
C TRP A 43 -3.38 7.89 16.82
N SER A 44 -4.38 7.92 15.92
CA SER A 44 -5.15 6.73 15.55
C SER A 44 -4.24 5.65 14.93
N VAL A 45 -3.36 6.02 13.98
CA VAL A 45 -2.39 5.07 13.40
C VAL A 45 -1.52 4.45 14.48
N LEU A 46 -0.93 5.27 15.36
CA LEU A 46 -0.04 4.78 16.43
C LEU A 46 -0.76 3.89 17.43
N LEU A 47 -1.99 4.25 17.83
CA LEU A 47 -2.80 3.48 18.77
C LEU A 47 -3.26 2.14 18.16
N LEU A 48 -3.72 2.16 16.91
CA LEU A 48 -4.16 0.94 16.22
C LEU A 48 -3.00 -0.02 15.99
N MET A 49 -1.86 0.47 15.49
CA MET A 49 -0.66 -0.36 15.32
C MET A 49 -0.15 -0.88 16.67
N GLY A 50 -0.04 -0.01 17.68
CA GLY A 50 0.37 -0.39 19.03
C GLY A 50 -0.57 -1.42 19.65
N GLY A 51 -1.87 -1.26 19.44
CA GLY A 51 -2.89 -2.22 19.88
C GLY A 51 -2.74 -3.60 19.24
N VAL A 52 -2.50 -3.65 17.92
CA VAL A 52 -2.23 -4.92 17.21
C VAL A 52 -0.97 -5.58 17.73
N ILE A 53 0.12 -4.82 17.89
CA ILE A 53 1.38 -5.35 18.42
C ILE A 53 1.19 -5.86 19.84
N ALA A 54 0.53 -5.10 20.72
CA ALA A 54 0.25 -5.52 22.10
C ALA A 54 -0.60 -6.78 22.14
N TRP A 55 -1.65 -6.86 21.30
CA TRP A 55 -2.51 -8.04 21.19
C TRP A 55 -1.72 -9.27 20.74
N LEU A 56 -0.90 -9.14 19.69
CA LEU A 56 -0.04 -10.23 19.19
C LEU A 56 0.95 -10.68 20.28
N THR A 57 1.59 -9.73 20.97
CA THR A 57 2.56 -10.01 22.05
C THR A 57 1.88 -10.77 23.19
N THR A 58 0.69 -10.33 23.63
CA THR A 58 -0.04 -11.00 24.71
C THR A 58 -0.50 -12.40 24.27
N ARG A 59 -0.94 -12.57 23.03
CA ARG A 59 -1.30 -13.89 22.49
C ARG A 59 -0.12 -14.85 22.47
N LEU A 60 1.05 -14.38 22.01
CA LEU A 60 2.28 -15.19 21.99
C LEU A 60 2.77 -15.54 23.41
N SER A 61 2.70 -14.59 24.35
CA SER A 61 3.15 -14.84 25.73
C SER A 61 2.23 -15.76 26.55
N GLN A 62 0.95 -15.83 26.19
CA GLN A 62 -0.03 -16.72 26.82
C GLN A 62 0.02 -18.15 26.32
N GLN A 63 0.68 -18.41 25.18
CA GLN A 63 0.89 -19.78 24.70
C GLN A 63 2.11 -20.40 25.38
N HIS A 64 1.93 -21.58 25.98
CA HIS A 64 3.01 -22.31 26.69
C HIS A 64 4.23 -22.55 25.78
N ASP A 65 4.03 -22.59 24.46
CA ASP A 65 5.04 -22.82 23.44
C ASP A 65 5.23 -21.62 22.49
N GLY A 66 5.03 -20.38 22.95
CA GLY A 66 5.15 -19.18 22.10
C GLY A 66 6.52 -19.07 21.40
N TRP A 67 7.60 -19.53 22.06
CA TRP A 67 8.92 -19.58 21.46
C TRP A 67 9.05 -20.67 20.39
N ALA A 68 8.40 -21.81 20.57
CA ALA A 68 8.33 -22.87 19.55
C ALA A 68 7.58 -22.39 18.29
N LEU A 69 6.54 -21.58 18.43
CA LEU A 69 5.85 -20.95 17.28
C LEU A 69 6.78 -20.01 16.51
N VAL A 70 7.51 -19.14 17.19
CA VAL A 70 8.47 -18.24 16.56
C VAL A 70 9.54 -19.02 15.80
N THR A 71 10.10 -20.07 16.42
CA THR A 71 11.10 -20.92 15.77
C THR A 71 10.51 -21.68 14.57
N ALA A 72 9.28 -22.19 14.66
CA ALA A 72 8.58 -22.83 13.55
C ALA A 72 8.38 -21.87 12.37
N VAL A 73 7.99 -20.61 12.63
CA VAL A 73 7.87 -19.58 11.59
C VAL A 73 9.22 -19.33 10.91
N LEU A 74 10.29 -19.16 11.69
CA LEU A 74 11.64 -18.90 11.16
C LEU A 74 12.23 -20.08 10.36
N HIS A 75 11.78 -21.31 10.63
CA HIS A 75 12.17 -22.51 9.85
C HIS A 75 11.26 -22.78 8.66
N SER A 76 10.19 -22.01 8.46
CA SER A 76 9.27 -22.16 7.34
C SER A 76 9.85 -21.56 6.06
N GLU A 77 9.91 -22.35 4.98
CA GLU A 77 10.26 -21.83 3.65
C GLU A 77 9.31 -20.71 3.19
N ALA A 78 8.01 -20.84 3.50
CA ALA A 78 7.01 -19.85 3.16
C ALA A 78 7.31 -18.48 3.78
N PHE A 79 7.87 -18.44 5.00
CA PHE A 79 8.30 -17.21 5.65
C PHE A 79 9.41 -16.52 4.84
N TRP A 80 10.47 -17.23 4.47
CA TRP A 80 11.60 -16.61 3.77
C TRP A 80 11.27 -16.19 2.33
N TRP A 81 10.46 -16.98 1.62
CA TRP A 81 9.93 -16.53 0.34
C TRP A 81 9.07 -15.27 0.47
N ALA A 82 8.22 -15.21 1.49
CA ALA A 82 7.42 -14.02 1.75
C ALA A 82 8.26 -12.81 2.19
N VAL A 83 9.35 -13.01 2.95
CA VAL A 83 10.33 -11.94 3.25
C VAL A 83 10.92 -11.38 1.96
N LEU A 84 11.36 -12.23 1.05
CA LEU A 84 11.92 -11.80 -0.23
C LEU A 84 10.88 -11.03 -1.07
N VAL A 85 9.66 -11.56 -1.17
CA VAL A 85 8.56 -10.91 -1.91
C VAL A 85 8.19 -9.57 -1.28
N GLY A 86 8.01 -9.52 0.03
CA GLY A 86 7.70 -8.30 0.75
C GLY A 86 8.78 -7.24 0.61
N LEU A 87 10.06 -7.64 0.66
CA LEU A 87 11.20 -6.75 0.46
C LEU A 87 11.22 -6.17 -0.95
N VAL A 88 11.08 -7.01 -1.99
CA VAL A 88 11.08 -6.55 -3.39
C VAL A 88 9.85 -5.69 -3.68
N ALA A 89 8.66 -6.15 -3.28
CA ALA A 89 7.42 -5.43 -3.50
C ALA A 89 7.43 -4.05 -2.83
N GLN A 90 7.88 -3.97 -1.57
CA GLN A 90 7.93 -2.71 -0.82
C GLN A 90 9.07 -1.79 -1.28
N ALA A 91 10.20 -2.34 -1.72
CA ALA A 91 11.27 -1.53 -2.31
C ALA A 91 10.78 -0.80 -3.57
N VAL A 92 9.96 -1.47 -4.36
CA VAL A 92 9.32 -0.88 -5.53
C VAL A 92 8.21 0.09 -5.14
N ASP A 93 7.37 -0.30 -4.19
CA ASP A 93 6.29 0.56 -3.71
C ASP A 93 6.83 1.86 -3.10
N GLY A 94 7.85 1.77 -2.28
CA GLY A 94 8.53 2.93 -1.72
C GLY A 94 9.19 3.84 -2.76
N ALA A 95 9.58 3.27 -3.91
CA ALA A 95 10.14 4.04 -5.02
C ALA A 95 9.08 4.67 -5.95
N LEU A 96 7.94 4.01 -6.13
CA LEU A 96 6.92 4.37 -7.11
C LEU A 96 5.59 4.82 -6.47
N GLY A 97 5.38 4.55 -5.17
CA GLY A 97 4.12 4.79 -4.45
C GLY A 97 2.98 3.89 -4.93
N MET A 98 3.30 2.67 -5.38
CA MET A 98 2.31 1.73 -5.88
C MET A 98 2.94 0.35 -6.13
N ALA A 99 2.12 -0.70 -6.14
CA ALA A 99 2.47 -2.04 -6.57
C ALA A 99 2.84 -3.05 -5.48
N TYR A 100 2.90 -2.71 -4.21
CA TYR A 100 3.12 -3.69 -3.15
C TYR A 100 2.06 -4.79 -3.18
N GLY A 101 0.79 -4.41 -3.11
CA GLY A 101 -0.33 -5.34 -3.05
C GLY A 101 -0.41 -6.25 -4.27
N ILE A 102 -0.44 -5.66 -5.49
CA ILE A 102 -0.57 -6.46 -6.72
C ILE A 102 0.62 -7.41 -6.94
N THR A 103 1.84 -7.03 -6.55
CA THR A 103 3.03 -7.89 -6.65
C THR A 103 2.94 -9.06 -5.67
N SER A 104 2.66 -8.77 -4.40
CA SER A 104 2.56 -9.76 -3.34
C SER A 104 1.41 -10.73 -3.59
N THR A 105 0.23 -10.23 -3.98
CA THR A 105 -0.93 -11.07 -4.30
C THR A 105 -0.69 -11.95 -5.51
N SER A 106 -0.10 -11.41 -6.59
CA SER A 106 0.24 -12.21 -7.77
C SER A 106 1.14 -13.39 -7.40
N PHE A 107 2.15 -13.14 -6.56
CA PHE A 107 3.06 -14.18 -6.08
C PHE A 107 2.34 -15.22 -5.21
N LEU A 108 1.56 -14.78 -4.22
CA LEU A 108 0.84 -15.70 -3.33
C LEU A 108 -0.15 -16.58 -4.09
N MET A 109 -0.84 -16.05 -5.08
CA MET A 109 -1.70 -16.86 -5.95
C MET A 109 -0.90 -17.86 -6.79
N ALA A 110 0.31 -17.50 -7.25
CA ALA A 110 1.18 -18.41 -7.99
C ALA A 110 1.68 -19.59 -7.12
N THR A 111 1.87 -19.36 -5.83
CA THR A 111 2.22 -20.43 -4.86
C THR A 111 1.02 -21.29 -4.43
N GLY A 112 -0.18 -20.99 -4.92
CA GLY A 112 -1.37 -21.81 -4.70
C GLY A 112 -2.41 -21.21 -3.75
N SER A 113 -2.16 -20.05 -3.16
CA SER A 113 -3.14 -19.37 -2.30
C SER A 113 -4.41 -19.04 -3.07
N SER A 114 -5.57 -19.14 -2.42
CA SER A 114 -6.81 -18.60 -2.96
C SER A 114 -6.76 -17.07 -3.00
N PRO A 115 -7.56 -16.41 -3.85
CA PRO A 115 -7.60 -14.95 -3.89
C PRO A 115 -7.93 -14.30 -2.54
N ALA A 116 -8.87 -14.90 -1.78
CA ALA A 116 -9.23 -14.41 -0.45
C ALA A 116 -8.06 -14.51 0.54
N VAL A 117 -7.35 -15.65 0.57
CA VAL A 117 -6.18 -15.88 1.44
C VAL A 117 -5.03 -14.95 1.04
N ALA A 118 -4.78 -14.79 -0.27
CA ALA A 118 -3.74 -13.90 -0.76
C ALA A 118 -4.03 -12.43 -0.40
N SER A 119 -5.26 -11.97 -0.66
CA SER A 119 -5.68 -10.61 -0.30
C SER A 119 -5.65 -10.37 1.21
N ALA A 120 -6.15 -11.31 2.01
CA ALA A 120 -6.08 -11.24 3.47
C ALA A 120 -4.64 -11.08 3.98
N SER A 121 -3.73 -11.92 3.49
CA SER A 121 -2.31 -11.90 3.88
C SER A 121 -1.64 -10.57 3.56
N VAL A 122 -1.91 -10.05 2.37
CA VAL A 122 -1.36 -8.78 1.90
C VAL A 122 -1.91 -7.62 2.72
N HIS A 123 -3.24 -7.52 2.92
CA HIS A 123 -3.84 -6.43 3.68
C HIS A 123 -3.39 -6.42 5.15
N ILE A 124 -3.24 -7.60 5.78
CA ILE A 124 -2.68 -7.67 7.14
C ILE A 124 -1.23 -7.13 7.15
N ALA A 125 -0.41 -7.48 6.17
CA ALA A 125 0.95 -6.96 6.07
C ALA A 125 0.98 -5.45 5.78
N GLU A 126 0.09 -4.96 4.93
CA GLU A 126 -0.02 -3.54 4.58
C GLU A 126 -0.41 -2.65 5.77
N VAL A 127 -1.12 -3.16 6.78
CA VAL A 127 -1.37 -2.40 8.01
C VAL A 127 -0.06 -1.87 8.61
N PHE A 128 0.99 -2.67 8.60
CA PHE A 128 2.29 -2.27 9.15
C PHE A 128 3.06 -1.36 8.21
N THR A 129 3.14 -1.70 6.94
CA THR A 129 3.92 -0.93 5.96
C THR A 129 3.30 0.42 5.65
N THR A 130 1.98 0.49 5.43
CA THR A 130 1.25 1.74 5.20
C THR A 130 1.13 2.58 6.47
N GLY A 131 1.07 1.94 7.65
CA GLY A 131 1.10 2.64 8.93
C GLY A 131 2.40 3.41 9.13
N VAL A 132 3.55 2.75 8.91
CA VAL A 132 4.87 3.41 8.99
C VAL A 132 4.99 4.50 7.92
N SER A 133 4.58 4.23 6.68
CA SER A 133 4.57 5.19 5.58
C SER A 133 3.66 6.39 5.88
N GLY A 134 2.44 6.16 6.33
CA GLY A 134 1.48 7.20 6.69
C GLY A 134 2.00 8.14 7.79
N VAL A 135 2.60 7.58 8.84
CA VAL A 135 3.26 8.37 9.91
C VAL A 135 4.40 9.20 9.34
N ALA A 136 5.23 8.64 8.47
CA ALA A 136 6.33 9.37 7.84
C ALA A 136 5.81 10.54 6.99
N HIS A 137 4.81 10.31 6.14
CA HIS A 137 4.19 11.35 5.32
C HIS A 137 3.49 12.45 6.14
N LEU A 138 2.84 12.09 7.25
CA LEU A 138 2.28 13.06 8.18
C LEU A 138 3.34 13.96 8.79
N ARG A 139 4.47 13.37 9.22
CA ARG A 139 5.59 14.12 9.83
C ARG A 139 6.30 15.01 8.82
N LEU A 140 6.36 14.60 7.56
CA LEU A 140 6.97 15.35 6.47
C LEU A 140 6.02 16.42 5.86
N GLY A 141 4.77 16.53 6.34
CA GLY A 141 3.80 17.47 5.79
C GLY A 141 3.28 17.12 4.39
N ASN A 142 3.41 15.86 3.98
CA ASN A 142 3.01 15.37 2.66
C ASN A 142 1.54 14.94 2.59
N VAL A 143 0.67 15.44 3.46
CA VAL A 143 -0.73 15.02 3.53
C VAL A 143 -1.67 16.20 3.36
N SER A 144 -2.50 16.16 2.33
CA SER A 144 -3.64 17.07 2.16
C SER A 144 -4.84 16.54 2.95
N ARG A 145 -5.25 17.29 3.99
CA ARG A 145 -6.44 16.95 4.79
C ARG A 145 -7.67 16.72 3.92
N GLN A 146 -7.89 17.60 2.95
CA GLN A 146 -9.09 17.54 2.10
C GLN A 146 -9.11 16.27 1.24
N LEU A 147 -7.97 15.91 0.67
CA LEU A 147 -7.84 14.70 -0.14
C LEU A 147 -8.00 13.45 0.73
N PHE A 148 -7.29 13.39 1.87
CA PHE A 148 -7.39 12.31 2.83
C PHE A 148 -8.85 12.02 3.25
N LEU A 149 -9.59 13.04 3.72
CA LEU A 149 -10.97 12.86 4.16
C LEU A 149 -11.94 12.45 3.05
N ARG A 150 -11.70 12.92 1.82
CA ARG A 150 -12.53 12.54 0.66
C ARG A 150 -12.29 11.10 0.20
N LEU A 151 -11.11 10.56 0.45
CA LEU A 151 -10.74 9.18 0.12
C LEU A 151 -11.13 8.20 1.24
N LEU A 152 -11.00 8.61 2.50
CA LEU A 152 -11.06 7.74 3.68
C LEU A 152 -12.37 6.95 3.75
N LEU A 153 -13.51 7.61 3.94
CA LEU A 153 -14.78 6.92 4.14
C LEU A 153 -15.22 6.11 2.90
N PRO A 154 -15.21 6.68 1.69
CA PRO A 154 -15.54 5.89 0.51
C PRO A 154 -14.59 4.72 0.29
N GLY A 155 -13.27 4.90 0.56
CA GLY A 155 -12.28 3.84 0.48
C GLY A 155 -12.57 2.70 1.45
N ILE A 156 -12.86 3.00 2.72
CA ILE A 156 -13.24 2.01 3.72
C ILE A 156 -14.50 1.23 3.29
N VAL A 157 -15.54 1.93 2.83
CA VAL A 157 -16.77 1.28 2.36
C VAL A 157 -16.48 0.35 1.19
N GLY A 158 -15.72 0.83 0.20
CA GLY A 158 -15.32 0.02 -0.95
C GLY A 158 -14.52 -1.21 -0.53
N ALA A 159 -13.50 -1.03 0.30
CA ALA A 159 -12.62 -2.09 0.76
C ALA A 159 -13.37 -3.14 1.60
N THR A 160 -14.28 -2.71 2.48
CA THR A 160 -15.15 -3.62 3.24
C THR A 160 -16.02 -4.47 2.32
N ALA A 161 -16.65 -3.84 1.33
CA ALA A 161 -17.50 -4.55 0.36
C ALA A 161 -16.66 -5.52 -0.51
N GLY A 162 -15.47 -5.11 -0.94
CA GLY A 162 -14.55 -5.95 -1.70
C GLY A 162 -14.04 -7.15 -0.91
N ALA A 163 -13.63 -6.93 0.34
CA ALA A 163 -13.17 -7.98 1.23
C ALA A 163 -14.28 -9.01 1.52
N TRP A 164 -15.49 -8.53 1.77
CA TRP A 164 -16.64 -9.41 1.92
C TRP A 164 -16.91 -10.21 0.65
N LEU A 165 -16.92 -9.57 -0.52
CA LEU A 165 -17.18 -10.23 -1.80
C LEU A 165 -16.17 -11.35 -2.06
N VAL A 166 -14.86 -11.06 -2.04
CA VAL A 166 -13.83 -12.04 -2.37
C VAL A 166 -13.77 -13.19 -1.36
N SER A 167 -14.17 -12.94 -0.11
CA SER A 167 -14.25 -13.97 0.92
C SER A 167 -15.51 -14.83 0.85
N SER A 168 -16.59 -14.33 0.21
CA SER A 168 -17.89 -15.01 0.13
C SER A 168 -18.10 -15.79 -1.17
N VAL A 169 -17.32 -15.49 -2.22
CA VAL A 169 -17.44 -16.17 -3.52
C VAL A 169 -16.50 -17.37 -3.55
N ASP A 170 -16.97 -18.45 -4.17
CA ASP A 170 -16.16 -19.66 -4.37
C ASP A 170 -14.83 -19.33 -5.07
N ALA A 171 -13.75 -19.87 -4.51
CA ALA A 171 -12.40 -19.62 -5.01
C ALA A 171 -12.21 -20.03 -6.48
N ALA A 172 -12.90 -21.06 -6.95
CA ALA A 172 -12.81 -21.50 -8.34
C ALA A 172 -13.43 -20.47 -9.30
N VAL A 173 -14.48 -19.77 -8.85
CA VAL A 173 -15.15 -18.73 -9.66
C VAL A 173 -14.38 -17.42 -9.65
N ILE A 174 -13.88 -17.00 -8.49
CA ILE A 174 -13.24 -15.68 -8.35
C ILE A 174 -11.77 -15.67 -8.82
N LYS A 175 -11.07 -16.82 -8.77
CA LYS A 175 -9.65 -16.94 -9.11
C LYS A 175 -9.30 -16.45 -10.52
N PRO A 176 -10.00 -16.85 -11.60
CA PRO A 176 -9.72 -16.35 -12.95
C PRO A 176 -9.99 -14.84 -13.07
N VAL A 177 -11.00 -14.33 -12.37
CA VAL A 177 -11.35 -12.89 -12.38
C VAL A 177 -10.24 -12.06 -11.74
N VAL A 178 -9.75 -12.49 -10.56
CA VAL A 178 -8.65 -11.82 -9.87
C VAL A 178 -7.35 -11.94 -10.65
N ALA A 179 -7.06 -13.12 -11.24
CA ALA A 179 -5.87 -13.31 -12.07
C ALA A 179 -5.89 -12.41 -13.32
N ALA A 180 -7.04 -12.29 -13.99
CA ALA A 180 -7.22 -11.35 -15.12
C ALA A 180 -7.06 -9.88 -14.68
N TYR A 181 -7.63 -9.52 -13.53
CA TYR A 181 -7.43 -8.19 -12.95
C TYR A 181 -5.94 -7.88 -12.68
N LEU A 182 -5.23 -8.79 -12.03
CA LEU A 182 -3.79 -8.62 -11.75
C LEU A 182 -2.97 -8.51 -13.04
N LEU A 183 -3.31 -9.28 -14.07
CA LEU A 183 -2.69 -9.16 -15.39
C LEU A 183 -2.93 -7.78 -16.01
N LEU A 184 -4.16 -7.27 -15.95
CA LEU A 184 -4.47 -5.93 -16.42
C LEU A 184 -3.72 -4.84 -15.64
N MET A 185 -3.59 -4.99 -14.33
CA MET A 185 -2.81 -4.07 -13.49
C MET A 185 -1.32 -4.14 -13.83
N GLY A 186 -0.75 -5.32 -14.04
CA GLY A 186 0.63 -5.49 -14.49
C GLY A 186 0.89 -4.80 -15.83
N LEU A 187 0.00 -5.01 -16.82
CA LEU A 187 0.05 -4.32 -18.10
C LEU A 187 -0.10 -2.80 -17.96
N PHE A 188 -0.94 -2.36 -17.04
CA PHE A 188 -1.12 -0.95 -16.75
C PHE A 188 0.16 -0.33 -16.16
N VAL A 189 0.79 -0.99 -15.17
CA VAL A 189 2.08 -0.55 -14.61
C VAL A 189 3.16 -0.51 -15.69
N LEU A 190 3.25 -1.57 -16.50
CA LEU A 190 4.20 -1.64 -17.62
C LEU A 190 3.97 -0.51 -18.63
N SER A 191 2.71 -0.21 -18.96
CA SER A 191 2.38 0.86 -19.90
C SER A 191 2.86 2.24 -19.45
N LYS A 192 2.95 2.47 -18.14
CA LYS A 192 3.46 3.75 -17.59
C LYS A 192 4.92 4.00 -17.90
N ALA A 193 5.72 2.94 -18.05
CA ALA A 193 7.13 3.08 -18.43
C ALA A 193 7.31 3.74 -19.81
N PHE A 194 6.28 3.63 -20.67
CA PHE A 194 6.33 4.09 -22.05
C PHE A 194 5.46 5.33 -22.32
N ARG A 195 4.67 5.78 -21.32
CA ARG A 195 3.84 6.98 -21.47
C ARG A 195 4.62 8.23 -21.06
N ALA A 196 4.64 9.24 -21.95
CA ALA A 196 5.13 10.56 -21.58
C ALA A 196 4.26 11.16 -20.47
N ARG A 197 4.90 11.78 -19.47
CA ARG A 197 4.18 12.56 -18.45
C ARG A 197 3.48 13.73 -19.14
N ARG A 198 2.19 13.63 -19.33
CA ARG A 198 1.37 14.79 -19.72
C ARG A 198 0.94 15.50 -18.45
N ALA A 199 1.22 16.79 -18.37
CA ALA A 199 0.61 17.65 -17.35
C ALA A 199 -0.90 17.64 -17.59
N ALA A 200 -1.65 16.95 -16.74
CA ALA A 200 -3.10 16.94 -16.86
C ALA A 200 -3.64 18.25 -16.27
N ARG A 201 -4.58 18.86 -16.96
CA ARG A 201 -5.22 20.10 -16.57
C ARG A 201 -6.57 19.76 -15.93
N GLY A 202 -6.70 19.93 -14.63
CA GLY A 202 -7.98 19.91 -13.91
C GLY A 202 -8.01 19.05 -12.66
N ALA A 203 -8.63 19.55 -11.60
CA ALA A 203 -8.86 18.79 -10.37
C ALA A 203 -9.88 17.68 -10.61
N PRO A 204 -9.66 16.43 -10.14
CA PRO A 204 -10.64 15.36 -10.29
C PRO A 204 -11.93 15.72 -9.54
N ARG A 205 -13.03 15.70 -10.28
CA ARG A 205 -14.35 16.06 -9.74
C ARG A 205 -14.97 14.97 -8.87
N HIS A 206 -14.42 13.73 -8.90
CA HIS A 206 -15.05 12.54 -8.32
C HIS A 206 -14.14 11.73 -7.40
N VAL A 207 -13.36 12.41 -6.52
CA VAL A 207 -12.42 11.76 -5.59
C VAL A 207 -13.10 10.69 -4.72
N ALA A 208 -14.31 10.95 -4.23
CA ALA A 208 -15.04 9.98 -3.42
C ALA A 208 -15.41 8.71 -4.20
N LYS A 209 -15.88 8.85 -5.46
CA LYS A 209 -16.16 7.70 -6.33
C LYS A 209 -14.90 6.90 -6.64
N LEU A 210 -13.78 7.60 -6.85
CA LEU A 210 -12.48 6.98 -7.05
C LEU A 210 -12.03 6.22 -5.81
N GLY A 211 -12.22 6.80 -4.61
CA GLY A 211 -11.93 6.12 -3.34
C GLY A 211 -12.78 4.87 -3.16
N LEU A 212 -14.08 4.93 -3.42
CA LEU A 212 -14.98 3.78 -3.33
C LEU A 212 -14.54 2.65 -4.27
N ALA A 213 -14.36 2.98 -5.55
CA ALA A 213 -13.94 1.99 -6.55
C ALA A 213 -12.54 1.45 -6.28
N GLY A 214 -11.59 2.34 -5.90
CA GLY A 214 -10.23 1.95 -5.57
C GLY A 214 -10.17 1.01 -4.39
N GLY A 215 -10.87 1.30 -3.28
CA GLY A 215 -10.92 0.43 -2.11
C GLY A 215 -11.58 -0.93 -2.41
N PHE A 216 -12.66 -0.94 -3.19
CA PHE A 216 -13.30 -2.19 -3.61
C PHE A 216 -12.35 -3.08 -4.42
N VAL A 217 -11.74 -2.51 -5.45
CA VAL A 217 -10.82 -3.23 -6.33
C VAL A 217 -9.57 -3.68 -5.59
N ASP A 218 -9.08 -2.87 -4.65
CA ASP A 218 -7.95 -3.16 -3.78
C ASP A 218 -8.20 -4.43 -2.95
N ALA A 219 -9.32 -4.49 -2.24
CA ALA A 219 -9.65 -5.63 -1.41
C ALA A 219 -9.97 -6.90 -2.23
N VAL A 220 -10.64 -6.78 -3.38
CA VAL A 220 -10.93 -7.92 -4.25
C VAL A 220 -9.66 -8.47 -4.89
N GLY A 221 -8.79 -7.59 -5.37
CA GLY A 221 -7.58 -7.95 -6.09
C GLY A 221 -6.35 -8.14 -5.22
N GLY A 222 -6.44 -7.90 -3.91
CA GLY A 222 -5.30 -7.94 -2.99
C GLY A 222 -4.24 -6.89 -3.31
N GLY A 223 -4.67 -5.74 -3.81
CA GLY A 223 -3.86 -4.59 -4.16
C GLY A 223 -4.39 -3.89 -5.40
N GLY A 224 -4.39 -2.59 -5.38
CA GLY A 224 -4.92 -1.79 -6.48
C GLY A 224 -5.14 -0.33 -6.09
N TRP A 225 -5.14 -0.06 -4.79
CA TRP A 225 -5.31 1.30 -4.29
C TRP A 225 -4.29 2.26 -4.89
N GLY A 226 -3.00 1.98 -4.76
CA GLY A 226 -1.93 2.79 -5.34
C GLY A 226 -2.05 2.94 -6.87
N PRO A 227 -2.07 1.85 -7.65
CA PRO A 227 -2.21 1.91 -9.11
C PRO A 227 -3.46 2.64 -9.59
N VAL A 228 -4.60 2.46 -8.95
CA VAL A 228 -5.86 3.07 -9.37
C VAL A 228 -5.98 4.50 -8.85
N VAL A 229 -5.86 4.71 -7.53
CA VAL A 229 -6.16 6.01 -6.90
C VAL A 229 -5.00 6.99 -7.09
N THR A 230 -3.78 6.62 -6.70
CA THR A 230 -2.60 7.50 -6.83
C THR A 230 -2.38 7.90 -8.28
N THR A 231 -2.44 6.93 -9.19
CA THR A 231 -2.20 7.20 -10.61
C THR A 231 -3.24 8.13 -11.22
N THR A 232 -4.51 7.91 -10.90
CA THR A 232 -5.60 8.75 -11.42
C THR A 232 -5.48 10.17 -10.91
N LEU A 233 -5.19 10.34 -9.61
CA LEU A 233 -5.05 11.66 -9.00
C LEU A 233 -3.83 12.41 -9.56
N VAL A 234 -2.67 11.78 -9.61
CA VAL A 234 -1.46 12.38 -10.19
C VAL A 234 -1.65 12.64 -11.68
N GLY A 235 -2.24 11.69 -12.41
CA GLY A 235 -2.52 11.82 -13.84
C GLY A 235 -3.54 12.91 -14.19
N THR A 236 -4.36 13.34 -13.23
CA THR A 236 -5.32 14.44 -13.37
C THR A 236 -4.79 15.79 -12.84
N GLY A 237 -3.51 15.85 -12.47
CA GLY A 237 -2.82 17.12 -12.13
C GLY A 237 -2.78 17.46 -10.64
N HIS A 238 -3.06 16.48 -9.75
CA HIS A 238 -2.80 16.67 -8.33
C HIS A 238 -1.29 16.64 -8.08
N ASP A 239 -0.85 17.42 -7.10
CA ASP A 239 0.52 17.39 -6.61
C ASP A 239 0.92 15.96 -6.21
N PRO A 240 1.96 15.36 -6.81
CA PRO A 240 2.34 13.98 -6.54
C PRO A 240 2.69 13.73 -5.08
N ARG A 241 3.38 14.67 -4.43
CA ARG A 241 3.83 14.56 -3.04
C ARG A 241 2.65 14.53 -2.07
N LEU A 242 1.73 15.49 -2.21
CA LEU A 242 0.52 15.54 -1.37
C LEU A 242 -0.44 14.39 -1.69
N THR A 243 -0.47 13.94 -2.94
CA THR A 243 -1.28 12.81 -3.35
C THR A 243 -0.79 11.51 -2.72
N ILE A 244 0.49 11.18 -2.90
CA ILE A 244 1.08 9.94 -2.37
C ILE A 244 0.90 9.88 -0.85
N GLY A 245 1.24 10.96 -0.13
CA GLY A 245 1.09 10.97 1.32
C GLY A 245 -0.36 10.85 1.80
N SER A 246 -1.31 11.50 1.11
CA SER A 246 -2.73 11.42 1.47
C SER A 246 -3.34 10.05 1.15
N VAL A 247 -2.93 9.45 0.04
CA VAL A 247 -3.36 8.12 -0.40
C VAL A 247 -2.82 7.06 0.55
N ASN A 248 -1.53 7.07 0.88
CA ASN A 248 -0.93 6.13 1.84
C ASN A 248 -1.53 6.23 3.24
N LEU A 249 -1.82 7.46 3.71
CA LEU A 249 -2.49 7.60 4.99
C LEU A 249 -3.93 7.05 4.97
N ALA A 250 -4.67 7.26 3.89
CA ALA A 250 -6.00 6.69 3.73
C ALA A 250 -5.94 5.16 3.62
N GLU A 251 -4.96 4.64 2.90
CA GLU A 251 -4.70 3.22 2.71
C GLU A 251 -4.52 2.48 4.04
N PHE A 252 -3.78 3.04 4.99
CA PHE A 252 -3.68 2.44 6.33
C PHE A 252 -5.04 2.12 6.93
N PHE A 253 -5.98 3.07 6.90
CA PHE A 253 -7.29 2.87 7.53
C PHE A 253 -8.15 1.86 6.78
N LEU A 254 -8.13 1.90 5.45
CA LEU A 254 -8.91 0.95 4.67
C LEU A 254 -8.31 -0.46 4.77
N THR A 255 -6.99 -0.62 4.75
CA THR A 255 -6.32 -1.91 4.94
C THR A 255 -6.52 -2.46 6.35
N PHE A 256 -6.50 -1.58 7.37
CA PHE A 256 -6.81 -1.97 8.75
C PHE A 256 -8.24 -2.56 8.86
N VAL A 257 -9.23 -1.90 8.26
CA VAL A 257 -10.61 -2.39 8.28
C VAL A 257 -10.75 -3.67 7.44
N SER A 258 -10.17 -3.71 6.25
CA SER A 258 -10.17 -4.90 5.39
C SER A 258 -9.50 -6.10 6.07
N ALA A 259 -8.34 -5.88 6.71
CA ALA A 259 -7.64 -6.92 7.48
C ALA A 259 -8.54 -7.46 8.60
N GLY A 260 -9.29 -6.59 9.29
CA GLY A 260 -10.29 -7.01 10.28
C GLY A 260 -11.39 -7.88 9.67
N VAL A 261 -11.96 -7.48 8.52
CA VAL A 261 -12.98 -8.26 7.80
C VAL A 261 -12.40 -9.61 7.36
N PHE A 262 -11.21 -9.62 6.76
CA PHE A 262 -10.54 -10.85 6.34
C PHE A 262 -10.23 -11.78 7.52
N THR A 263 -9.78 -11.26 8.65
CA THR A 263 -9.48 -12.07 9.85
C THR A 263 -10.72 -12.82 10.35
N VAL A 264 -11.92 -12.24 10.18
CA VAL A 264 -13.19 -12.88 10.54
C VAL A 264 -13.66 -13.87 9.48
N LEU A 265 -13.50 -13.54 8.19
CA LEU A 265 -14.07 -14.31 7.08
C LEU A 265 -13.10 -15.36 6.48
N VAL A 266 -11.80 -15.21 6.70
CA VAL A 266 -10.74 -16.08 6.16
C VAL A 266 -9.94 -16.71 7.31
N PRO A 267 -10.44 -17.80 7.91
CA PRO A 267 -9.80 -18.42 9.09
C PRO A 267 -8.44 -19.05 8.78
N GLU A 268 -8.18 -19.39 7.54
CA GLU A 268 -6.95 -20.08 7.10
C GLU A 268 -5.82 -19.11 6.70
N THR A 269 -5.64 -18.04 7.48
CA THR A 269 -4.55 -17.08 7.21
C THR A 269 -3.18 -17.72 7.45
N PRO A 270 -2.29 -17.76 6.45
CA PRO A 270 -0.95 -18.35 6.59
C PRO A 270 -0.01 -17.39 7.33
N TRP A 271 0.01 -17.45 8.65
CA TRP A 271 0.77 -16.53 9.52
C TRP A 271 2.28 -16.48 9.21
N PRO A 272 2.97 -17.56 8.85
CA PRO A 272 4.37 -17.47 8.42
C PRO A 272 4.54 -16.56 7.21
N THR A 273 3.65 -16.67 6.23
CA THR A 273 3.66 -15.81 5.03
C THR A 273 3.39 -14.35 5.37
N VAL A 274 2.39 -14.07 6.22
CA VAL A 274 2.08 -12.72 6.69
C VAL A 274 3.27 -12.12 7.42
N ALA A 275 3.86 -12.84 8.36
CA ALA A 275 5.04 -12.39 9.10
C ALA A 275 6.22 -12.09 8.16
N GLY A 276 6.44 -12.94 7.17
CA GLY A 276 7.47 -12.74 6.15
C GLY A 276 7.24 -11.46 5.33
N LEU A 277 6.02 -11.23 4.85
CA LEU A 277 5.65 -10.01 4.12
C LEU A 277 5.86 -8.75 4.96
N VAL A 278 5.47 -8.78 6.26
CA VAL A 278 5.68 -7.66 7.19
C VAL A 278 7.18 -7.39 7.39
N VAL A 279 7.95 -8.42 7.69
CA VAL A 279 9.40 -8.30 7.92
C VAL A 279 10.07 -7.77 6.65
N GLY A 280 9.83 -8.40 5.51
CA GLY A 280 10.39 -7.95 4.22
C GLY A 280 10.01 -6.52 3.89
N GLY A 281 8.74 -6.17 4.05
CA GLY A 281 8.23 -4.83 3.79
C GLY A 281 8.86 -3.76 4.70
N LEU A 282 8.96 -3.99 6.00
CA LEU A 282 9.55 -3.03 6.93
C LEU A 282 11.05 -2.81 6.69
N PHE A 283 11.79 -3.86 6.32
CA PHE A 283 13.21 -3.74 5.99
C PHE A 283 13.48 -3.12 4.61
N ALA A 284 12.48 -3.05 3.74
CA ALA A 284 12.63 -2.48 2.40
C ALA A 284 12.75 -0.94 2.37
N ALA A 285 12.29 -0.23 3.38
CA ALA A 285 12.26 1.24 3.38
C ALA A 285 13.61 1.91 3.05
N PRO A 286 14.75 1.52 3.68
CA PRO A 286 16.05 2.08 3.31
C PRO A 286 16.51 1.66 1.91
N LEU A 287 16.13 0.45 1.45
CA LEU A 287 16.44 -0.03 0.10
C LEU A 287 15.64 0.74 -0.96
N ALA A 288 14.37 1.05 -0.69
CA ALA A 288 13.54 1.86 -1.56
C ALA A 288 14.16 3.24 -1.80
N ALA A 289 14.62 3.91 -0.74
CA ALA A 289 15.31 5.19 -0.85
C ALA A 289 16.58 5.10 -1.71
N LEU A 290 17.36 4.03 -1.56
CA LEU A 290 18.56 3.78 -2.34
C LEU A 290 18.23 3.49 -3.82
N MET A 291 17.20 2.69 -4.07
CA MET A 291 16.73 2.37 -5.42
C MET A 291 16.22 3.62 -6.14
N THR A 292 15.45 4.45 -5.47
CA THR A 292 14.94 5.72 -6.02
C THR A 292 16.07 6.67 -6.40
N ALA A 293 17.15 6.67 -5.60
CA ALA A 293 18.32 7.52 -5.86
C ALA A 293 19.21 7.02 -7.01
N ARG A 294 19.17 5.71 -7.34
CA ARG A 294 20.12 5.08 -8.28
C ARG A 294 19.48 4.51 -9.54
N LEU A 295 18.20 4.15 -9.50
CA LEU A 295 17.52 3.52 -10.63
C LEU A 295 16.55 4.49 -11.29
N ASP A 296 16.52 4.47 -12.62
CA ASP A 296 15.50 5.18 -13.38
C ASP A 296 14.10 4.59 -13.07
N THR A 297 13.16 5.48 -12.78
CA THR A 297 11.74 5.12 -12.57
C THR A 297 11.19 4.24 -13.69
N ARG A 298 11.62 4.46 -14.92
CA ARG A 298 11.22 3.67 -16.09
C ARG A 298 11.69 2.22 -15.98
N VAL A 299 12.95 2.01 -15.55
CA VAL A 299 13.51 0.66 -15.36
C VAL A 299 12.72 -0.10 -14.28
N LEU A 300 12.41 0.57 -13.16
CA LEU A 300 11.59 -0.03 -12.09
C LEU A 300 10.21 -0.42 -12.57
N LEU A 301 9.52 0.47 -13.31
CA LEU A 301 8.19 0.20 -13.87
C LEU A 301 8.20 -0.98 -14.85
N VAL A 302 9.24 -1.08 -15.68
CA VAL A 302 9.39 -2.20 -16.64
C VAL A 302 9.63 -3.51 -15.91
N LEU A 303 10.56 -3.54 -14.96
CA LEU A 303 10.90 -4.75 -14.21
C LEU A 303 9.66 -5.28 -13.46
N VAL A 304 9.01 -4.41 -12.69
CA VAL A 304 7.85 -4.80 -11.87
C VAL A 304 6.65 -5.15 -12.73
N GLY A 305 6.34 -4.30 -13.71
CA GLY A 305 5.24 -4.57 -14.62
C GLY A 305 5.43 -5.90 -15.38
N ALA A 306 6.64 -6.19 -15.86
CA ALA A 306 6.96 -7.45 -16.52
C ALA A 306 6.81 -8.67 -15.59
N VAL A 307 7.30 -8.56 -14.34
CA VAL A 307 7.15 -9.63 -13.33
C VAL A 307 5.68 -9.89 -13.02
N ILE A 308 4.89 -8.83 -12.75
CA ILE A 308 3.46 -8.98 -12.49
C ILE A 308 2.76 -9.60 -13.69
N VAL A 309 3.02 -9.15 -14.92
CA VAL A 309 2.43 -9.70 -16.15
C VAL A 309 2.77 -11.18 -16.29
N ALA A 310 4.03 -11.56 -16.12
CA ALA A 310 4.46 -12.96 -16.24
C ALA A 310 3.76 -13.86 -15.21
N ILE A 311 3.78 -13.46 -13.94
CA ILE A 311 3.16 -14.23 -12.84
C ILE A 311 1.63 -14.29 -13.02
N SER A 312 0.99 -13.16 -13.34
CA SER A 312 -0.46 -13.11 -13.49
C SER A 312 -0.94 -13.87 -14.74
N SER A 313 -0.16 -13.89 -15.81
CA SER A 313 -0.44 -14.75 -16.97
C SER A 313 -0.40 -16.23 -16.61
N PHE A 314 0.60 -16.64 -15.82
CA PHE A 314 0.68 -17.99 -15.29
C PHE A 314 -0.51 -18.33 -14.36
N ASN A 315 -0.87 -17.41 -13.46
CA ASN A 315 -2.04 -17.56 -12.58
C ASN A 315 -3.34 -17.72 -13.38
N LEU A 316 -3.52 -16.89 -14.42
CA LEU A 316 -4.71 -16.95 -15.27
C LEU A 316 -4.76 -18.27 -16.04
N TRP A 317 -3.65 -18.69 -16.63
CA TRP A 317 -3.57 -19.99 -17.29
C TRP A 317 -3.96 -21.13 -16.34
N ARG A 318 -3.37 -21.19 -15.13
CA ARG A 318 -3.71 -22.20 -14.11
C ARG A 318 -5.15 -22.12 -13.59
N ALA A 319 -5.80 -20.98 -13.73
CA ALA A 319 -7.19 -20.84 -13.31
C ALA A 319 -8.20 -21.27 -14.40
N LEU A 320 -7.76 -21.39 -15.66
CA LEU A 320 -8.59 -21.75 -16.79
C LEU A 320 -8.42 -23.22 -17.23
N VAL A 321 -7.29 -23.85 -16.84
CA VAL A 321 -6.93 -25.24 -17.09
C VAL A 321 -7.10 -26.07 -15.82
#